data_a5b19b03097f2f0b0fc4f37e92feb39e
#
_entry.id   a5b19b03097f2f0b0fc4f37e92feb39e
#
_cell.length_a   1.000
_cell.length_b   1.000
_cell.length_c   1.000
_cell.angle_alpha   90.00
_cell.angle_beta   90.00
_cell.angle_gamma   90.00
#
_symmetry.space_group_name_H-M   'P 1'
#
loop_
_entity.id
_entity.type
_entity.pdbx_description
1 polymer ?
#
loop_
_entity_poly.entity_id
_entity_poly.type
_entity_poly.pdbx_seq_one_letter_code
_entity_poly.pdbx_strand_id
1 'polypeptide(L)'
;MERFLQATRGAPEHPSLRKALNLWKAPPGTALDLGCGAGRDSLALLRNGWRVVALDQSSAALDALRAQVDTGAHKLTTLCEPFENGAPLPTVELVNASFALPFCKPEAFTSLWTRIMECLRRGGLFSGHFFGLRDSWAGRNLTCHRYEQILELFEDWELLELNEIEFDGKTATGQAKHWHLFEAIARRS
;
A
#
# COMPACT_ATOMS: atom_id res chain seq x y z
N MET A 1 12.62 -13.12 -1.53
CA MET A 1 11.99 -12.19 -2.50
C MET A 1 11.40 -12.95 -3.68
N GLU A 2 12.16 -13.69 -4.45
CA GLU A 2 11.70 -14.37 -5.68
C GLU A 2 10.45 -15.26 -5.49
N ARG A 3 10.42 -16.11 -4.44
CA ARG A 3 9.23 -16.92 -4.11
C ARG A 3 7.97 -16.08 -3.85
N PHE A 4 8.12 -14.90 -3.25
CA PHE A 4 7.00 -14.00 -3.00
C PHE A 4 6.50 -13.39 -4.31
N LEU A 5 7.40 -12.93 -5.18
CA LEU A 5 7.03 -12.37 -6.49
C LEU A 5 6.30 -13.41 -7.36
N GLN A 6 6.77 -14.66 -7.34
CA GLN A 6 6.09 -15.77 -8.06
C GLN A 6 4.71 -16.06 -7.46
N ALA A 7 4.58 -16.10 -6.14
CA ALA A 7 3.32 -16.41 -5.45
C ALA A 7 2.25 -15.33 -5.62
N THR A 8 2.64 -14.08 -5.87
CA THR A 8 1.72 -12.93 -6.03
C THR A 8 1.46 -12.56 -7.48
N ARG A 9 2.20 -13.14 -8.43
CA ARG A 9 2.07 -12.85 -9.86
C ARG A 9 0.68 -13.26 -10.38
N GLY A 10 0.00 -12.35 -11.06
CA GLY A 10 -1.34 -12.58 -11.63
C GLY A 10 -2.47 -12.67 -10.60
N ALA A 11 -2.19 -12.45 -9.31
CA ALA A 11 -3.24 -12.35 -8.31
C ALA A 11 -4.13 -11.12 -8.59
N PRO A 12 -5.45 -11.20 -8.31
CA PRO A 12 -6.33 -10.04 -8.40
C PRO A 12 -5.89 -8.97 -7.38
N GLU A 13 -6.24 -7.72 -7.62
CA GLU A 13 -5.99 -6.62 -6.68
C GLU A 13 -6.50 -6.91 -5.27
N HIS A 14 -5.92 -6.26 -4.27
CA HIS A 14 -6.41 -6.39 -2.90
C HIS A 14 -7.84 -5.88 -2.77
N PRO A 15 -8.69 -6.54 -1.95
CA PRO A 15 -10.07 -6.12 -1.73
C PRO A 15 -10.18 -4.66 -1.27
N SER A 16 -9.27 -4.19 -0.42
CA SER A 16 -9.20 -2.79 0.04
C SER A 16 -9.02 -1.81 -1.12
N LEU A 17 -8.08 -2.08 -2.05
CA LEU A 17 -7.92 -1.24 -3.23
C LEU A 17 -9.17 -1.25 -4.11
N ARG A 18 -9.79 -2.43 -4.33
CA ARG A 18 -11.04 -2.53 -5.09
C ARG A 18 -12.15 -1.68 -4.47
N LYS A 19 -12.30 -1.71 -3.15
CA LYS A 19 -13.24 -0.87 -2.41
C LYS A 19 -12.93 0.62 -2.60
N ALA A 20 -11.67 1.03 -2.45
CA ALA A 20 -11.25 2.41 -2.65
C ALA A 20 -11.56 2.89 -4.07
N LEU A 21 -11.30 2.07 -5.10
CA LEU A 21 -11.65 2.39 -6.49
C LEU A 21 -13.16 2.56 -6.70
N ASN A 22 -13.99 1.77 -6.02
CA ASN A 22 -15.46 1.91 -6.06
C ASN A 22 -15.96 3.19 -5.35
N LEU A 23 -15.24 3.65 -4.34
CA LEU A 23 -15.53 4.90 -3.62
C LEU A 23 -15.05 6.14 -4.36
N TRP A 24 -14.12 6.01 -5.30
CA TRP A 24 -13.66 7.09 -6.15
C TRP A 24 -14.70 7.45 -7.20
N LYS A 25 -15.18 8.71 -7.22
CA LYS A 25 -16.27 9.16 -8.11
C LYS A 25 -15.80 10.09 -9.25
N ALA A 26 -14.56 10.55 -9.21
CA ALA A 26 -13.98 11.38 -10.25
C ALA A 26 -13.31 10.52 -11.36
N PRO A 27 -12.95 11.09 -12.52
CA PRO A 27 -12.07 10.41 -13.46
C PRO A 27 -10.75 9.96 -12.81
N PRO A 28 -10.14 8.85 -13.28
CA PRO A 28 -8.85 8.39 -12.76
C PRO A 28 -7.76 9.46 -12.91
N GLY A 29 -7.04 9.70 -11.82
CA GLY A 29 -5.91 10.61 -11.75
C GLY A 29 -4.56 9.89 -11.72
N THR A 30 -3.70 10.30 -10.77
CA THR A 30 -2.43 9.63 -10.46
C THR A 30 -2.58 8.88 -9.14
N ALA A 31 -2.12 7.64 -9.11
CA ALA A 31 -2.05 6.81 -7.91
C ALA A 31 -0.60 6.51 -7.55
N LEU A 32 -0.30 6.54 -6.27
CA LEU A 32 0.94 6.04 -5.69
C LEU A 32 0.69 4.66 -5.10
N ASP A 33 1.43 3.65 -5.56
CA ASP A 33 1.40 2.29 -5.04
C ASP A 33 2.68 2.03 -4.24
N LEU A 34 2.57 2.13 -2.91
CA LEU A 34 3.67 1.95 -1.97
C LEU A 34 3.92 0.48 -1.68
N GLY A 35 5.17 0.02 -1.86
CA GLY A 35 5.53 -1.38 -1.71
C GLY A 35 4.86 -2.25 -2.75
N CYS A 36 4.87 -1.80 -4.01
CA CYS A 36 4.10 -2.38 -5.11
C CYS A 36 4.43 -3.85 -5.43
N GLY A 37 5.59 -4.36 -4.97
CA GLY A 37 6.05 -5.71 -5.30
C GLY A 37 6.09 -5.95 -6.81
N ALA A 38 5.62 -7.13 -7.24
CA ALA A 38 5.50 -7.47 -8.67
C ALA A 38 4.31 -6.80 -9.38
N GLY A 39 3.65 -5.82 -8.75
CA GLY A 39 2.66 -4.97 -9.39
C GLY A 39 1.22 -5.46 -9.35
N ARG A 40 0.85 -6.31 -8.41
CA ARG A 40 -0.52 -6.82 -8.24
C ARG A 40 -1.55 -5.69 -8.30
N ASP A 41 -1.39 -4.66 -7.47
CA ASP A 41 -2.29 -3.52 -7.35
C ASP A 41 -1.99 -2.46 -8.41
N SER A 42 -0.73 -2.21 -8.73
CA SER A 42 -0.31 -1.32 -9.82
C SER A 42 -0.96 -1.68 -11.17
N LEU A 43 -0.99 -2.97 -11.52
CA LEU A 43 -1.61 -3.45 -12.76
C LEU A 43 -3.14 -3.24 -12.75
N ALA A 44 -3.78 -3.39 -11.60
CA ALA A 44 -5.21 -3.10 -11.47
C ALA A 44 -5.48 -1.60 -11.63
N LEU A 45 -4.68 -0.73 -11.03
CA LEU A 45 -4.76 0.72 -11.19
C LEU A 45 -4.61 1.12 -12.66
N LEU A 46 -3.60 0.60 -13.36
CA LEU A 46 -3.38 0.85 -14.80
C LEU A 46 -4.59 0.43 -15.64
N ARG A 47 -5.13 -0.79 -15.40
CA ARG A 47 -6.35 -1.28 -16.09
C ARG A 47 -7.57 -0.40 -15.85
N ASN A 48 -7.67 0.23 -14.69
CA ASN A 48 -8.72 1.20 -14.36
C ASN A 48 -8.41 2.64 -14.82
N GLY A 49 -7.39 2.82 -15.66
CA GLY A 49 -7.10 4.09 -16.33
C GLY A 49 -6.20 5.06 -15.56
N TRP A 50 -5.74 4.71 -14.36
CA TRP A 50 -4.88 5.55 -13.53
C TRP A 50 -3.47 5.69 -14.11
N ARG A 51 -2.84 6.84 -13.91
CA ARG A 51 -1.38 6.95 -13.95
C ARG A 51 -0.85 6.40 -12.63
N VAL A 52 0.18 5.55 -12.69
CA VAL A 52 0.71 4.86 -11.51
C VAL A 52 2.16 5.25 -11.28
N VAL A 53 2.44 5.68 -10.06
CA VAL A 53 3.79 5.75 -9.52
C VAL A 53 3.94 4.57 -8.57
N ALA A 54 4.73 3.58 -8.98
CA ALA A 54 4.96 2.34 -8.23
C ALA A 54 6.30 2.43 -7.51
N LEU A 55 6.28 2.36 -6.18
CA LEU A 55 7.46 2.43 -5.34
C LEU A 55 7.72 1.09 -4.66
N ASP A 56 8.94 0.58 -4.79
CA ASP A 56 9.44 -0.58 -4.05
C ASP A 56 10.96 -0.49 -3.91
N GLN A 57 11.52 -1.01 -2.82
CA GLN A 57 12.97 -1.06 -2.62
C GLN A 57 13.66 -2.12 -3.48
N SER A 58 12.91 -3.09 -4.03
CA SER A 58 13.42 -4.20 -4.83
C SER A 58 13.38 -3.87 -6.32
N SER A 59 14.54 -3.66 -6.94
CA SER A 59 14.64 -3.50 -8.40
C SER A 59 14.05 -4.70 -9.15
N ALA A 60 14.27 -5.92 -8.66
CA ALA A 60 13.71 -7.13 -9.25
C ALA A 60 12.16 -7.16 -9.23
N ALA A 61 11.54 -6.60 -8.19
CA ALA A 61 10.09 -6.45 -8.14
C ALA A 61 9.60 -5.46 -9.19
N LEU A 62 10.26 -4.31 -9.32
CA LEU A 62 9.94 -3.30 -10.33
C LEU A 62 10.17 -3.80 -11.76
N ASP A 63 11.21 -4.59 -12.00
CA ASP A 63 11.45 -5.23 -13.31
C ASP A 63 10.35 -6.23 -13.63
N ALA A 64 9.91 -7.02 -12.64
CA ALA A 64 8.79 -7.95 -12.80
C ALA A 64 7.46 -7.22 -13.10
N LEU A 65 7.23 -6.04 -12.49
CA LEU A 65 6.10 -5.19 -12.82
C LEU A 65 6.19 -4.67 -14.26
N ARG A 66 7.32 -4.06 -14.64
CA ARG A 66 7.54 -3.51 -16.00
C ARG A 66 7.32 -4.56 -17.08
N ALA A 67 7.79 -5.78 -16.86
CA ALA A 67 7.65 -6.90 -17.81
C ALA A 67 6.19 -7.34 -18.05
N GLN A 68 5.23 -6.87 -17.22
CA GLN A 68 3.80 -7.20 -17.34
C GLN A 68 2.99 -6.06 -17.98
N VAL A 69 3.63 -4.92 -18.31
CA VAL A 69 2.93 -3.74 -18.84
C VAL A 69 3.27 -3.57 -20.32
N ASP A 70 2.38 -4.06 -21.20
CA ASP A 70 2.52 -3.91 -22.65
C ASP A 70 1.93 -2.58 -23.15
N THR A 71 0.64 -2.38 -22.92
CA THR A 71 -0.09 -1.16 -23.30
C THR A 71 -0.30 -0.28 -22.07
N GLY A 72 0.15 0.97 -22.11
CA GLY A 72 0.04 1.88 -20.97
C GLY A 72 1.35 2.05 -20.21
N ALA A 73 2.48 1.58 -20.74
CA ALA A 73 3.80 1.81 -20.18
C ALA A 73 4.08 3.31 -19.92
N HIS A 74 3.51 4.20 -20.75
CA HIS A 74 3.57 5.65 -20.57
C HIS A 74 2.81 6.17 -19.32
N LYS A 75 1.96 5.34 -18.72
CA LYS A 75 1.22 5.66 -17.48
C LYS A 75 1.90 5.11 -16.23
N LEU A 76 2.99 4.35 -16.36
CA LEU A 76 3.73 3.78 -15.25
C LEU A 76 5.06 4.51 -15.05
N THR A 77 5.27 4.99 -13.84
CA THR A 77 6.57 5.45 -13.34
C THR A 77 6.98 4.53 -12.19
N THR A 78 8.23 4.12 -12.13
CA THR A 78 8.73 3.26 -11.03
C THR A 78 9.82 3.99 -10.26
N LEU A 79 9.75 3.90 -8.92
CA LEU A 79 10.74 4.45 -7.99
C LEU A 79 11.34 3.30 -7.19
N CYS A 80 12.66 3.10 -7.31
CA CYS A 80 13.39 2.06 -6.60
C CYS A 80 14.01 2.64 -5.33
N GLU A 81 13.22 2.73 -4.26
CA GLU A 81 13.63 3.38 -3.02
C GLU A 81 13.04 2.68 -1.79
N PRO A 82 13.79 2.57 -0.67
CA PRO A 82 13.23 2.18 0.61
C PRO A 82 12.37 3.32 1.19
N PHE A 83 11.44 2.96 2.07
CA PHE A 83 10.55 3.95 2.72
C PHE A 83 11.32 4.97 3.57
N GLU A 84 12.48 4.58 4.08
CA GLU A 84 13.34 5.35 4.97
C GLU A 84 14.10 6.49 4.27
N ASN A 85 14.20 6.51 2.95
CA ASN A 85 14.99 7.52 2.21
C ASN A 85 14.52 8.97 2.39
N GLY A 86 13.31 9.19 2.84
CA GLY A 86 12.78 10.52 3.11
C GLY A 86 12.56 11.40 1.87
N ALA A 87 12.76 10.88 0.65
CA ALA A 87 12.50 11.64 -0.58
C ALA A 87 11.03 12.06 -0.69
N PRO A 88 10.73 13.27 -1.23
CA PRO A 88 9.37 13.70 -1.43
C PRO A 88 8.60 12.74 -2.33
N LEU A 89 7.37 12.38 -1.95
CA LEU A 89 6.48 11.60 -2.77
C LEU A 89 5.74 12.51 -3.79
N PRO A 90 5.40 12.00 -4.98
CA PRO A 90 4.68 12.80 -5.96
C PRO A 90 3.26 13.10 -5.48
N THR A 91 2.73 14.29 -5.82
CA THR A 91 1.34 14.64 -5.52
C THR A 91 0.37 13.76 -6.30
N VAL A 92 -0.56 13.09 -5.60
CA VAL A 92 -1.46 12.08 -6.15
C VAL A 92 -2.89 12.23 -5.64
N GLU A 93 -3.83 11.59 -6.31
CA GLU A 93 -5.24 11.48 -5.93
C GLU A 93 -5.55 10.22 -5.14
N LEU A 94 -4.70 9.18 -5.25
CA LEU A 94 -4.87 7.93 -4.51
C LEU A 94 -3.52 7.42 -4.02
N VAL A 95 -3.44 7.02 -2.75
CA VAL A 95 -2.34 6.25 -2.19
C VAL A 95 -2.84 4.85 -1.85
N ASN A 96 -2.21 3.83 -2.43
CA ASN A 96 -2.39 2.44 -2.06
C ASN A 96 -1.15 1.94 -1.32
N ALA A 97 -1.35 1.28 -0.18
CA ALA A 97 -0.29 0.70 0.64
C ALA A 97 -0.69 -0.69 1.16
N SER A 98 -1.05 -1.58 0.22
CA SER A 98 -1.50 -2.94 0.54
C SER A 98 -0.36 -3.76 1.12
N PHE A 99 -0.45 -4.10 2.43
CA PHE A 99 0.56 -4.85 3.17
C PHE A 99 2.00 -4.28 3.07
N ALA A 100 2.14 -2.98 2.89
CA ALA A 100 3.43 -2.31 2.70
C ALA A 100 3.92 -1.60 3.96
N LEU A 101 3.07 -0.81 4.60
CA LEU A 101 3.41 0.04 5.74
C LEU A 101 4.06 -0.70 6.92
N PRO A 102 3.64 -1.94 7.27
CA PRO A 102 4.30 -2.68 8.35
C PRO A 102 5.79 -2.91 8.13
N PHE A 103 6.26 -2.92 6.88
CA PHE A 103 7.66 -3.14 6.54
C PHE A 103 8.52 -1.87 6.59
N CYS A 104 7.94 -0.69 6.80
CA CYS A 104 8.69 0.48 7.21
C CYS A 104 9.19 0.29 8.64
N LYS A 105 10.43 0.67 8.91
CA LYS A 105 10.99 0.59 10.27
C LYS A 105 10.24 1.53 11.21
N PRO A 106 10.03 1.13 12.50
CA PRO A 106 9.28 1.94 13.45
C PRO A 106 9.80 3.38 13.59
N GLU A 107 11.12 3.56 13.60
CA GLU A 107 11.76 4.89 13.73
C GLU A 107 11.54 5.80 12.51
N ALA A 108 11.22 5.24 11.35
CA ALA A 108 10.98 5.99 10.11
C ALA A 108 9.49 6.16 9.78
N PHE A 109 8.61 5.44 10.47
CA PHE A 109 7.19 5.41 10.14
C PHE A 109 6.51 6.78 10.17
N THR A 110 6.76 7.58 11.22
CA THR A 110 6.19 8.93 11.34
C THR A 110 6.57 9.81 10.15
N SER A 111 7.84 9.75 9.72
CA SER A 111 8.30 10.50 8.54
C SER A 111 7.63 10.01 7.25
N LEU A 112 7.48 8.69 7.08
CA LEU A 112 6.76 8.14 5.94
C LEU A 112 5.30 8.58 5.94
N TRP A 113 4.62 8.51 7.10
CA TRP A 113 3.22 8.90 7.21
C TRP A 113 3.00 10.38 6.88
N THR A 114 3.87 11.27 7.38
CA THR A 114 3.85 12.70 7.04
C THR A 114 3.96 12.91 5.53
N ARG A 115 4.88 12.22 4.85
CA ARG A 115 5.02 12.30 3.38
C ARG A 115 3.79 11.77 2.63
N ILE A 116 3.14 10.72 3.15
CA ILE A 116 1.87 10.21 2.59
C ILE A 116 0.79 11.29 2.71
N MET A 117 0.66 11.91 3.88
CA MET A 117 -0.29 13.01 4.08
C MET A 117 -0.03 14.19 3.14
N GLU A 118 1.23 14.58 2.97
CA GLU A 118 1.61 15.73 2.12
C GLU A 118 1.38 15.44 0.63
N CYS A 119 1.66 14.21 0.17
CA CYS A 119 1.55 13.86 -1.24
C CYS A 119 0.11 13.65 -1.71
N LEU A 120 -0.80 13.25 -0.84
CA LEU A 120 -2.19 13.01 -1.19
C LEU A 120 -2.97 14.32 -1.27
N ARG A 121 -3.65 14.58 -2.38
CA ARG A 121 -4.48 15.80 -2.56
C ARG A 121 -5.67 15.78 -1.60
N ARG A 122 -6.17 16.97 -1.25
CA ARG A 122 -7.46 17.09 -0.54
C ARG A 122 -8.57 16.41 -1.36
N GLY A 123 -9.42 15.64 -0.69
CA GLY A 123 -10.42 14.77 -1.34
C GLY A 123 -9.87 13.47 -1.92
N GLY A 124 -8.55 13.29 -1.92
CA GLY A 124 -7.89 12.06 -2.34
C GLY A 124 -8.11 10.91 -1.38
N LEU A 125 -7.95 9.68 -1.84
CA LEU A 125 -8.16 8.46 -1.07
C LEU A 125 -6.84 7.79 -0.68
N PHE A 126 -6.80 7.33 0.55
CA PHE A 126 -5.83 6.35 1.05
C PHE A 126 -6.50 4.99 1.17
N SER A 127 -5.78 3.91 0.80
CA SER A 127 -6.16 2.53 1.07
C SER A 127 -4.91 1.76 1.51
N GLY A 128 -4.96 1.10 2.66
CA GLY A 128 -3.77 0.38 3.14
C GLY A 128 -4.03 -0.51 4.33
N HIS A 129 -2.97 -1.26 4.69
CA HIS A 129 -2.96 -2.19 5.81
C HIS A 129 -1.88 -1.83 6.81
N PHE A 130 -2.21 -1.99 8.10
CA PHE A 130 -1.29 -1.87 9.22
C PHE A 130 -1.28 -3.19 9.99
N PHE A 131 -0.17 -3.55 10.65
CA PHE A 131 -0.16 -4.69 11.55
C PHE A 131 -0.53 -4.25 12.97
N GLY A 132 -1.29 -5.10 13.63
CA GLY A 132 -1.62 -4.97 15.04
C GLY A 132 -0.57 -5.62 15.94
N LEU A 133 -0.63 -5.33 17.24
CA LEU A 133 0.37 -5.83 18.21
C LEU A 133 0.31 -7.35 18.44
N ARG A 134 -0.81 -8.00 18.10
CA ARG A 134 -0.99 -9.45 18.24
C ARG A 134 -0.55 -10.23 16.99
N ASP A 135 -0.09 -9.53 15.95
CA ASP A 135 0.49 -10.19 14.77
C ASP A 135 1.72 -11.01 15.14
N SER A 136 1.85 -12.24 14.63
CA SER A 136 2.99 -13.12 14.97
C SER A 136 4.34 -12.62 14.48
N TRP A 137 4.35 -11.57 13.67
CA TRP A 137 5.56 -10.87 13.26
C TRP A 137 5.85 -9.61 14.07
N ALA A 138 4.99 -9.24 15.03
CA ALA A 138 5.29 -8.15 15.95
C ALA A 138 6.61 -8.39 16.67
N GLY A 139 7.41 -7.34 16.86
CA GLY A 139 8.75 -7.44 17.45
C GLY A 139 9.88 -7.81 16.47
N ARG A 140 9.61 -8.03 15.17
CA ARG A 140 10.63 -8.28 14.14
C ARG A 140 11.14 -7.00 13.47
N ASN A 141 11.21 -5.90 14.21
CA ASN A 141 11.55 -4.57 13.67
C ASN A 141 10.55 -4.10 12.57
N LEU A 142 9.30 -4.51 12.69
CA LEU A 142 8.19 -4.08 11.85
C LEU A 142 7.34 -3.06 12.60
N THR A 143 6.70 -2.16 11.87
CA THR A 143 5.80 -1.19 12.44
C THR A 143 4.44 -1.84 12.72
N CYS A 144 4.07 -1.87 13.99
CA CYS A 144 2.78 -2.37 14.47
C CYS A 144 2.08 -1.29 15.30
N HIS A 145 0.75 -1.28 15.29
CA HIS A 145 -0.06 -0.26 15.92
C HIS A 145 -1.12 -0.88 16.85
N ARG A 146 -1.53 -0.10 17.87
CA ARG A 146 -2.80 -0.32 18.56
C ARG A 146 -3.92 0.33 17.75
N TYR A 147 -5.15 -0.08 18.01
CA TYR A 147 -6.34 0.48 17.37
C TYR A 147 -6.42 2.00 17.52
N GLU A 148 -6.16 2.51 18.74
CA GLU A 148 -6.19 3.93 19.05
C GLU A 148 -5.16 4.72 18.23
N GLN A 149 -3.97 4.15 18.03
CA GLN A 149 -2.93 4.77 17.20
C GLN A 149 -3.33 4.85 15.73
N ILE A 150 -4.11 3.87 15.23
CA ILE A 150 -4.68 3.96 13.88
C ILE A 150 -5.70 5.11 13.81
N LEU A 151 -6.57 5.28 14.81
CA LEU A 151 -7.51 6.39 14.84
C LEU A 151 -6.77 7.75 14.85
N GLU A 152 -5.69 7.88 15.63
CA GLU A 152 -4.85 9.09 15.67
C GLU A 152 -4.25 9.43 14.31
N LEU A 153 -3.82 8.42 13.50
CA LEU A 153 -3.29 8.65 12.15
C LEU A 153 -4.32 9.30 11.22
N PHE A 154 -5.61 9.08 11.46
CA PHE A 154 -6.70 9.56 10.62
C PHE A 154 -7.56 10.63 11.30
N GLU A 155 -7.09 11.28 12.38
CA GLU A 155 -7.86 12.26 13.15
C GLU A 155 -8.45 13.37 12.27
N ASP A 156 -7.68 13.88 11.30
CA ASP A 156 -8.11 14.94 10.38
C ASP A 156 -8.67 14.41 9.04
N TRP A 157 -9.01 13.12 8.97
CA TRP A 157 -9.48 12.48 7.74
C TRP A 157 -10.93 12.02 7.86
N GLU A 158 -11.65 11.95 6.74
CA GLU A 158 -12.89 11.20 6.66
C GLU A 158 -12.57 9.70 6.59
N LEU A 159 -12.65 9.00 7.73
CA LEU A 159 -12.44 7.56 7.80
C LEU A 159 -13.65 6.84 7.22
N LEU A 160 -13.51 6.27 6.02
CA LEU A 160 -14.59 5.61 5.28
C LEU A 160 -14.78 4.15 5.68
N GLU A 161 -13.68 3.44 5.90
CA GLU A 161 -13.66 2.08 6.43
C GLU A 161 -12.46 1.91 7.38
N LEU A 162 -12.68 1.24 8.49
CA LEU A 162 -11.63 0.72 9.37
C LEU A 162 -12.07 -0.64 9.90
N ASN A 163 -11.35 -1.67 9.51
CA ASN A 163 -11.62 -3.04 9.93
C ASN A 163 -10.41 -3.58 10.70
N GLU A 164 -10.63 -4.03 11.93
CA GLU A 164 -9.68 -4.86 12.67
C GLU A 164 -9.93 -6.33 12.32
N ILE A 165 -8.91 -7.03 11.84
CA ILE A 165 -9.01 -8.39 11.31
C ILE A 165 -7.97 -9.25 12.02
N GLU A 166 -8.41 -10.37 12.59
CA GLU A 166 -7.54 -11.31 13.30
C GLU A 166 -7.89 -12.75 12.95
N PHE A 167 -6.90 -13.52 12.51
CA PHE A 167 -7.11 -14.92 12.11
C PHE A 167 -5.78 -15.69 11.97
N ASP A 168 -5.85 -16.99 12.09
CA ASP A 168 -4.76 -17.89 11.74
C ASP A 168 -4.82 -18.27 10.26
N GLY A 169 -3.69 -18.12 9.56
CA GLY A 169 -3.63 -18.34 8.13
C GLY A 169 -2.22 -18.65 7.65
N LYS A 170 -1.98 -18.40 6.36
CA LYS A 170 -0.67 -18.57 5.74
C LYS A 170 -0.23 -17.29 5.03
N THR A 171 1.09 -17.08 4.97
CA THR A 171 1.69 -16.07 4.09
C THR A 171 1.56 -16.46 2.63
N ALA A 172 1.83 -15.53 1.71
CA ALA A 172 1.87 -15.84 0.27
C ALA A 172 2.88 -16.96 -0.07
N THR A 173 3.89 -17.18 0.76
CA THR A 173 4.89 -18.26 0.60
C THR A 173 4.53 -19.54 1.34
N GLY A 174 3.32 -19.63 1.93
CA GLY A 174 2.78 -20.83 2.57
C GLY A 174 3.16 -21.03 4.04
N GLN A 175 3.90 -20.13 4.67
CA GLN A 175 4.23 -20.23 6.10
C GLN A 175 3.00 -19.96 6.96
N ALA A 176 2.79 -20.75 8.01
CA ALA A 176 1.76 -20.47 9.01
C ALA A 176 2.03 -19.13 9.70
N LYS A 177 0.98 -18.35 9.90
CA LYS A 177 1.06 -17.02 10.49
C LYS A 177 -0.26 -16.70 11.20
N HIS A 178 -0.14 -16.16 12.41
CA HIS A 178 -1.24 -15.46 13.04
C HIS A 178 -1.23 -14.02 12.54
N TRP A 179 -2.33 -13.61 11.94
CA TRP A 179 -2.54 -12.28 11.38
C TRP A 179 -3.35 -11.45 12.36
N HIS A 180 -2.85 -10.27 12.68
CA HIS A 180 -3.59 -9.21 13.30
C HIS A 180 -3.31 -7.93 12.53
N LEU A 181 -4.30 -7.43 11.82
CA LEU A 181 -4.14 -6.29 10.92
C LEU A 181 -5.33 -5.35 10.97
N PHE A 182 -5.08 -4.11 10.59
CA PHE A 182 -6.10 -3.11 10.32
C PHE A 182 -6.11 -2.81 8.82
N GLU A 183 -7.29 -2.87 8.22
CA GLU A 183 -7.55 -2.41 6.85
C GLU A 183 -8.24 -1.04 6.95
N ALA A 184 -7.64 -0.01 6.37
CA ALA A 184 -8.18 1.34 6.41
C ALA A 184 -8.38 1.91 5.01
N ILE A 185 -9.53 2.56 4.80
CA ILE A 185 -9.81 3.42 3.65
C ILE A 185 -10.27 4.76 4.19
N ALA A 186 -9.57 5.83 3.81
CA ALA A 186 -9.86 7.17 4.30
C ALA A 186 -9.72 8.21 3.19
N ARG A 187 -10.46 9.31 3.31
CA ARG A 187 -10.39 10.46 2.44
C ARG A 187 -9.71 11.62 3.15
N ARG A 188 -8.72 12.23 2.49
CA ARG A 188 -8.07 13.42 3.02
C ARG A 188 -9.04 14.61 3.02
N SER A 189 -9.28 15.22 4.17
CA SER A 189 -10.10 16.44 4.34
C SER A 189 -9.45 17.68 3.73
#